data_000b07e89e1da4e536007a696b2a1abf
#
_entry.id   000b07e89e1da4e536007a696b2a1abf
#
_cell.length_a   1.000
_cell.length_b   1.000
_cell.length_c   1.000
_cell.angle_alpha   90.00
_cell.angle_beta   90.00
_cell.angle_gamma   90.00
#
_symmetry.space_group_name_H-M   'P 1'
#
loop_
_entity.id
_entity.type
_entity.pdbx_description
1 polymer ?
#
loop_
_entity_poly.entity_id
_entity_poly.type
_entity_poly.pdbx_seq_one_letter_code
_entity_poly.pdbx_strand_id
1 'polypeptide(L)'
;MPNAAEIVPDYLLIGHITHDVTPYGPHLGGTVSFAAHTAAAFGLKVALLTSAAPDEPLMERLPDSVMVVNIPAEHTTTFENIYTPDGRVQYMYHRARTLEVSMLPPAWRNARQVHFAPVAYEVDPAFADVFADTPLCVTPQGWMREREADGRVRQVHWSAAGQVLPRADLTVLSVEDIRHDPGLEAEFAALAPVMVMTRAEKGGTVYVNGEPRDYDAYPAEQVDPTGAGDVFATALHIVRHQLDDLWRALDVAARLAANSVTRRGFAGAPTPDEVAQALAAVGAPGKR
;
A
#
# COMPACT_ATOMS: atom_id res chain seq x y z
N MET A 1 20.64 21.94 3.46
CA MET A 1 20.31 20.61 2.88
C MET A 1 19.39 20.85 1.70
N PRO A 2 19.47 20.08 0.60
CA PRO A 2 18.52 20.24 -0.50
C PRO A 2 17.10 20.05 0.02
N ASN A 3 16.15 20.78 -0.57
CA ASN A 3 14.73 20.63 -0.24
C ASN A 3 14.30 19.18 -0.58
N ALA A 4 13.58 18.51 0.30
CA ALA A 4 13.10 17.14 0.09
C ALA A 4 12.40 16.96 -1.27
N ALA A 5 11.66 17.99 -1.73
CA ALA A 5 10.99 18.00 -3.02
C ALA A 5 11.93 18.04 -4.26
N GLU A 6 13.23 18.28 -4.07
CA GLU A 6 14.24 18.34 -5.15
C GLU A 6 15.03 17.03 -5.28
N ILE A 7 14.88 16.10 -4.36
CA ILE A 7 15.57 14.80 -4.34
C ILE A 7 14.73 13.78 -5.13
N VAL A 8 15.35 13.08 -6.07
CA VAL A 8 14.71 11.95 -6.76
C VAL A 8 14.62 10.76 -5.80
N PRO A 9 13.41 10.25 -5.51
CA PRO A 9 13.24 9.12 -4.61
C PRO A 9 13.55 7.78 -5.30
N ASP A 10 13.98 6.81 -4.49
CA ASP A 10 14.03 5.42 -4.94
C ASP A 10 12.63 4.78 -4.92
N TYR A 11 11.77 5.20 -3.98
CA TYR A 11 10.41 4.71 -3.83
C TYR A 11 9.45 5.85 -3.51
N LEU A 12 8.49 6.10 -4.40
CA LEU A 12 7.47 7.15 -4.26
C LEU A 12 6.13 6.53 -3.88
N LEU A 13 5.57 6.99 -2.78
CA LEU A 13 4.24 6.66 -2.31
C LEU A 13 3.27 7.79 -2.62
N ILE A 14 2.10 7.47 -3.16
CA ILE A 14 1.02 8.44 -3.42
C ILE A 14 -0.28 7.91 -2.79
N GLY A 15 -0.78 8.62 -1.79
CA GLY A 15 -2.00 8.27 -1.05
C GLY A 15 -2.09 8.99 0.29
N HIS A 16 -3.21 8.86 0.96
CA HIS A 16 -3.40 9.50 2.26
C HIS A 16 -2.78 8.68 3.40
N ILE A 17 -2.09 9.36 4.31
CA ILE A 17 -2.05 8.91 5.70
C ILE A 17 -3.45 9.02 6.28
N THR A 18 -3.79 8.18 7.26
CA THR A 18 -5.09 8.23 7.93
C THR A 18 -4.95 8.39 9.43
N HIS A 19 -5.95 9.03 10.01
CA HIS A 19 -6.18 9.13 11.43
C HIS A 19 -7.23 8.08 11.79
N ASP A 20 -6.80 6.95 12.33
CA ASP A 20 -7.69 5.87 12.67
C ASP A 20 -8.14 6.01 14.12
N VAL A 21 -9.46 6.19 14.32
CA VAL A 21 -10.08 6.26 15.64
C VAL A 21 -10.17 4.87 16.23
N THR A 22 -9.62 4.69 17.43
CA THR A 22 -9.68 3.43 18.15
C THR A 22 -10.07 3.64 19.63
N PRO A 23 -10.56 2.62 20.34
CA PRO A 23 -10.85 2.71 21.77
C PRO A 23 -9.62 3.09 22.64
N TYR A 24 -8.42 2.96 22.11
CA TYR A 24 -7.15 3.24 22.81
C TYR A 24 -6.52 4.58 22.40
N GLY A 25 -7.24 5.40 21.65
CA GLY A 25 -6.78 6.67 21.08
C GLY A 25 -6.51 6.60 19.58
N PRO A 26 -6.10 7.72 18.99
CA PRO A 26 -5.84 7.80 17.56
C PRO A 26 -4.57 7.04 17.18
N HIS A 27 -4.63 6.36 16.02
CA HIS A 27 -3.49 5.69 15.42
C HIS A 27 -3.25 6.20 14.00
N LEU A 28 -1.98 6.32 13.63
CA LEU A 28 -1.62 6.52 12.23
C LEU A 28 -2.00 5.26 11.45
N GLY A 29 -2.69 5.44 10.34
CA GLY A 29 -3.05 4.38 9.41
C GLY A 29 -2.76 4.79 7.97
N GLY A 30 -3.43 4.09 7.06
CA GLY A 30 -3.25 4.25 5.62
C GLY A 30 -2.13 3.36 5.08
N THR A 31 -2.38 2.79 3.90
CA THR A 31 -1.43 1.94 3.18
C THR A 31 -0.05 2.57 3.04
N VAL A 32 0.00 3.88 2.74
CA VAL A 32 1.26 4.62 2.59
C VAL A 32 2.12 4.61 3.86
N SER A 33 1.51 4.54 5.04
CA SER A 33 2.24 4.57 6.30
C SER A 33 3.02 3.27 6.52
N PHE A 34 2.37 2.11 6.36
CA PHE A 34 3.04 0.80 6.44
C PHE A 34 4.04 0.61 5.29
N ALA A 35 3.68 1.07 4.08
CA ALA A 35 4.57 1.03 2.93
C ALA A 35 5.82 1.88 3.14
N ALA A 36 5.71 3.06 3.78
CA ALA A 36 6.84 3.92 4.09
C ALA A 36 7.83 3.26 5.07
N HIS A 37 7.31 2.66 6.15
CA HIS A 37 8.13 1.88 7.09
C HIS A 37 8.82 0.71 6.40
N THR A 38 8.08 -0.02 5.56
CA THR A 38 8.62 -1.18 4.83
C THR A 38 9.73 -0.75 3.87
N ALA A 39 9.48 0.24 3.01
CA ALA A 39 10.47 0.71 2.04
C ALA A 39 11.73 1.31 2.73
N ALA A 40 11.54 2.00 3.86
CA ALA A 40 12.66 2.50 4.67
C ALA A 40 13.52 1.34 5.24
N ALA A 41 12.91 0.23 5.66
CA ALA A 41 13.63 -0.95 6.12
C ALA A 41 14.49 -1.61 5.03
N PHE A 42 14.11 -1.47 3.75
CA PHE A 42 14.96 -1.84 2.60
C PHE A 42 16.10 -0.85 2.32
N GLY A 43 16.20 0.24 3.10
CA GLY A 43 17.23 1.27 2.95
C GLY A 43 17.03 2.17 1.73
N LEU A 44 15.81 2.30 1.23
CA LEU A 44 15.47 3.15 0.10
C LEU A 44 15.25 4.61 0.52
N LYS A 45 15.50 5.55 -0.40
CA LYS A 45 15.06 6.95 -0.27
C LYS A 45 13.58 7.00 -0.57
N VAL A 46 12.75 7.06 0.48
CA VAL A 46 11.29 7.06 0.37
C VAL A 46 10.76 8.47 0.29
N ALA A 47 9.83 8.72 -0.64
CA ALA A 47 9.04 9.93 -0.71
C ALA A 47 7.55 9.62 -0.59
N LEU A 48 6.81 10.51 0.05
CA LEU A 48 5.37 10.40 0.26
C LEU A 48 4.66 11.68 -0.17
N LEU A 49 3.82 11.59 -1.19
CA LEU A 49 2.82 12.62 -1.50
C LEU A 49 1.51 12.25 -0.82
N THR A 50 1.07 13.10 0.10
CA THR A 50 -0.14 12.88 0.89
C THR A 50 -0.93 14.17 1.09
N SER A 51 -2.12 14.07 1.67
CA SER A 51 -2.90 15.21 2.14
C SER A 51 -3.43 14.93 3.54
N ALA A 52 -3.20 15.89 4.44
CA ALA A 52 -3.60 15.82 5.85
C ALA A 52 -3.77 17.24 6.41
N ALA A 53 -4.31 17.37 7.62
CA ALA A 53 -4.28 18.63 8.37
C ALA A 53 -2.82 19.08 8.55
N PRO A 54 -2.55 20.41 8.53
CA PRO A 54 -1.17 20.92 8.62
C PRO A 54 -0.45 20.54 9.91
N ASP A 55 -1.19 20.35 10.97
CA ASP A 55 -0.73 20.04 12.33
C ASP A 55 -1.08 18.60 12.77
N GLU A 56 -1.24 17.67 11.79
CA GLU A 56 -1.53 16.26 12.11
C GLU A 56 -0.38 15.62 12.91
N PRO A 57 -0.57 15.37 14.22
CA PRO A 57 0.52 14.91 15.09
C PRO A 57 0.97 13.48 14.79
N LEU A 58 0.10 12.67 14.17
CA LEU A 58 0.44 11.29 13.83
C LEU A 58 1.48 11.21 12.70
N MET A 59 1.72 12.30 11.96
CA MET A 59 2.75 12.35 10.93
C MET A 59 4.17 12.10 11.49
N GLU A 60 4.40 12.43 12.77
CA GLU A 60 5.65 12.15 13.50
C GLU A 60 5.90 10.63 13.70
N ARG A 61 4.89 9.79 13.43
CA ARG A 61 5.04 8.33 13.48
C ARG A 61 5.64 7.73 12.19
N LEU A 62 5.74 8.50 11.13
CA LEU A 62 6.47 8.08 9.92
C LEU A 62 7.96 8.02 10.23
N PRO A 63 8.74 7.16 9.53
CA PRO A 63 10.20 7.17 9.69
C PRO A 63 10.81 8.54 9.35
N ASP A 64 11.74 9.04 10.16
CA ASP A 64 12.41 10.34 9.97
C ASP A 64 13.08 10.49 8.59
N SER A 65 13.43 9.37 7.95
CA SER A 65 14.07 9.32 6.63
C SER A 65 13.10 9.55 5.47
N VAL A 66 11.78 9.57 5.72
CA VAL A 66 10.78 9.72 4.66
C VAL A 66 10.61 11.19 4.29
N MET A 67 10.77 11.50 3.03
CA MET A 67 10.53 12.83 2.46
C MET A 67 9.03 13.03 2.25
N VAL A 68 8.38 13.85 3.06
CA VAL A 68 6.93 14.08 2.98
C VAL A 68 6.62 15.40 2.29
N VAL A 69 5.75 15.36 1.28
CA VAL A 69 5.04 16.52 0.75
C VAL A 69 3.57 16.37 1.15
N ASN A 70 3.17 17.16 2.15
CA ASN A 70 1.78 17.23 2.61
C ASN A 70 1.04 18.34 1.88
N ILE A 71 -0.05 18.01 1.20
CA ILE A 71 -1.00 18.97 0.62
C ILE A 71 -2.01 19.33 1.71
N PRO A 72 -1.99 20.57 2.24
CA PRO A 72 -2.81 20.92 3.39
C PRO A 72 -4.31 20.74 3.13
N ALA A 73 -5.01 20.12 4.07
CA ALA A 73 -6.47 19.96 4.11
C ALA A 73 -7.03 20.44 5.45
N GLU A 74 -8.32 20.71 5.52
CA GLU A 74 -8.98 21.09 6.77
C GLU A 74 -8.93 19.97 7.81
N HIS A 75 -9.06 18.71 7.33
CA HIS A 75 -9.02 17.51 8.17
C HIS A 75 -8.13 16.45 7.52
N THR A 76 -7.47 15.65 8.33
CA THR A 76 -6.86 14.40 7.91
C THR A 76 -7.95 13.37 7.60
N THR A 77 -7.73 12.52 6.59
CA THR A 77 -8.66 11.41 6.31
C THR A 77 -8.78 10.53 7.55
N THR A 78 -10.00 10.44 8.08
CA THR A 78 -10.28 9.83 9.38
C THR A 78 -11.20 8.64 9.24
N PHE A 79 -10.75 7.47 9.70
CA PHE A 79 -11.52 6.24 9.71
C PHE A 79 -11.78 5.74 11.13
N GLU A 80 -12.90 5.01 11.28
CA GLU A 80 -13.16 4.14 12.41
C GLU A 80 -13.57 2.76 11.90
N ASN A 81 -12.99 1.71 12.46
CA ASN A 81 -13.35 0.34 12.18
C ASN A 81 -14.10 -0.25 13.41
N ILE A 82 -15.36 -0.56 13.24
CA ILE A 82 -16.20 -1.18 14.29
C ILE A 82 -16.37 -2.65 13.95
N TYR A 83 -15.91 -3.53 14.84
CA TYR A 83 -16.05 -4.98 14.68
C TYR A 83 -17.34 -5.43 15.36
N THR A 84 -18.22 -6.05 14.58
CA THR A 84 -19.50 -6.60 15.01
C THR A 84 -19.52 -8.12 14.79
N PRO A 85 -20.48 -8.86 15.37
CA PRO A 85 -20.65 -10.29 15.06
C PRO A 85 -20.86 -10.58 13.57
N ASP A 86 -21.41 -9.61 12.82
CA ASP A 86 -21.70 -9.71 11.38
C ASP A 86 -20.50 -9.27 10.51
N GLY A 87 -19.38 -8.88 11.12
CA GLY A 87 -18.17 -8.45 10.45
C GLY A 87 -17.74 -7.02 10.77
N ARG A 88 -16.76 -6.51 10.01
CA ARG A 88 -16.23 -5.15 10.15
C ARG A 88 -17.13 -4.15 9.43
N VAL A 89 -17.57 -3.11 10.14
CA VAL A 89 -18.17 -1.90 9.58
C VAL A 89 -17.14 -0.78 9.65
N GLN A 90 -16.90 -0.09 8.53
CA GLN A 90 -15.96 1.02 8.46
C GLN A 90 -16.72 2.33 8.27
N TYR A 91 -16.34 3.35 9.05
CA TYR A 91 -16.81 4.72 8.87
C TYR A 91 -15.64 5.61 8.40
N MET A 92 -15.94 6.56 7.52
CA MET A 92 -15.06 7.65 7.11
C MET A 92 -15.67 8.96 7.60
N TYR A 93 -15.09 9.56 8.63
CA TYR A 93 -15.59 10.82 9.20
C TYR A 93 -15.15 12.02 8.37
N HIS A 94 -13.89 12.04 7.98
CA HIS A 94 -13.28 13.09 7.18
C HIS A 94 -12.50 12.50 6.02
N ARG A 95 -12.41 13.26 4.92
CA ARG A 95 -11.57 12.95 3.78
C ARG A 95 -10.75 14.19 3.43
N ALA A 96 -9.43 14.05 3.37
CA ALA A 96 -8.54 15.11 2.93
C ALA A 96 -8.67 15.38 1.42
N ARG A 97 -7.81 16.20 0.86
CA ARG A 97 -7.90 16.63 -0.54
C ARG A 97 -7.53 15.49 -1.49
N THR A 98 -8.17 15.46 -2.65
CA THR A 98 -7.70 14.62 -3.78
C THR A 98 -6.28 15.04 -4.16
N LEU A 99 -5.43 14.06 -4.39
CA LEU A 99 -4.06 14.23 -4.87
C LEU A 99 -4.10 14.26 -6.40
N GLU A 100 -3.63 15.36 -6.97
CA GLU A 100 -3.62 15.60 -8.42
C GLU A 100 -2.19 15.66 -8.95
N VAL A 101 -1.99 15.36 -10.22
CA VAL A 101 -0.69 15.39 -10.90
C VAL A 101 0.03 16.74 -10.77
N SER A 102 -0.72 17.83 -10.70
CA SER A 102 -0.21 19.20 -10.50
C SER A 102 0.49 19.41 -9.15
N MET A 103 0.18 18.56 -8.16
CA MET A 103 0.74 18.62 -6.80
C MET A 103 2.05 17.86 -6.66
N LEU A 104 2.42 17.07 -7.67
CA LEU A 104 3.63 16.25 -7.65
C LEU A 104 4.89 17.12 -7.84
N PRO A 105 5.87 17.07 -6.92
CA PRO A 105 7.14 17.74 -7.11
C PRO A 105 7.81 17.33 -8.43
N PRO A 106 8.38 18.27 -9.20
CA PRO A 106 8.96 17.95 -10.51
C PRO A 106 10.04 16.85 -10.47
N ALA A 107 10.89 16.84 -9.43
CA ALA A 107 11.95 15.83 -9.29
C ALA A 107 11.38 14.42 -9.04
N TRP A 108 10.19 14.31 -8.41
CA TRP A 108 9.57 13.04 -8.08
C TRP A 108 8.95 12.32 -9.29
N ARG A 109 8.77 13.04 -10.40
CA ARG A 109 8.39 12.42 -11.70
C ARG A 109 9.44 11.41 -12.20
N ASN A 110 10.66 11.50 -11.69
CA ASN A 110 11.76 10.59 -12.01
C ASN A 110 12.00 9.52 -10.94
N ALA A 111 11.02 9.27 -10.08
CA ALA A 111 11.08 8.20 -9.08
C ALA A 111 11.43 6.86 -9.75
N ARG A 112 12.24 6.03 -9.06
CA ARG A 112 12.65 4.73 -9.62
C ARG A 112 11.56 3.68 -9.54
N GLN A 113 10.72 3.75 -8.50
CA GLN A 113 9.56 2.90 -8.28
C GLN A 113 8.44 3.76 -7.70
N VAL A 114 7.20 3.46 -8.05
CA VAL A 114 6.02 4.21 -7.59
C VAL A 114 4.97 3.24 -7.04
N HIS A 115 4.29 3.64 -5.98
CA HIS A 115 3.20 2.89 -5.40
C HIS A 115 1.97 3.79 -5.20
N PHE A 116 0.91 3.52 -5.97
CA PHE A 116 -0.39 4.15 -5.74
C PHE A 116 -1.14 3.37 -4.67
N ALA A 117 -1.39 4.04 -3.56
CA ALA A 117 -1.93 3.43 -2.35
C ALA A 117 -3.17 4.20 -1.83
N PRO A 118 -4.23 4.35 -2.66
CA PRO A 118 -5.45 5.03 -2.25
C PRO A 118 -6.15 4.29 -1.10
N VAL A 119 -6.77 5.07 -0.21
CA VAL A 119 -7.59 4.56 0.90
C VAL A 119 -9.01 5.12 0.91
N ALA A 120 -9.24 6.28 0.23
CA ALA A 120 -10.47 7.07 0.27
C ALA A 120 -10.82 7.69 -1.10
N TYR A 121 -10.51 7.02 -2.21
CA TYR A 121 -10.70 7.54 -3.57
C TYR A 121 -9.95 8.86 -3.85
N GLU A 122 -8.77 9.02 -3.27
CA GLU A 122 -8.05 10.31 -3.26
C GLU A 122 -6.95 10.45 -4.31
N VAL A 123 -6.48 9.35 -4.87
CA VAL A 123 -5.41 9.39 -5.89
C VAL A 123 -6.03 9.52 -7.27
N ASP A 124 -5.69 10.59 -8.00
CA ASP A 124 -6.16 10.80 -9.37
C ASP A 124 -5.59 9.71 -10.29
N PRO A 125 -6.44 8.95 -11.00
CA PRO A 125 -6.00 7.96 -11.99
C PRO A 125 -5.03 8.49 -13.06
N ALA A 126 -5.05 9.79 -13.33
CA ALA A 126 -4.15 10.45 -14.29
C ALA A 126 -2.66 10.34 -13.90
N PHE A 127 -2.34 10.02 -12.64
CA PHE A 127 -0.95 9.69 -12.26
C PHE A 127 -0.38 8.51 -13.07
N ALA A 128 -1.22 7.55 -13.51
CA ALA A 128 -0.79 6.43 -14.32
C ALA A 128 -0.16 6.83 -15.66
N ASP A 129 -0.58 7.98 -16.23
CA ASP A 129 0.00 8.51 -17.45
C ASP A 129 1.39 9.14 -17.21
N VAL A 130 1.61 9.70 -16.01
CA VAL A 130 2.89 10.31 -15.60
C VAL A 130 3.97 9.24 -15.41
N PHE A 131 3.58 8.05 -14.95
CA PHE A 131 4.49 6.96 -14.59
C PHE A 131 4.39 5.75 -15.52
N ALA A 132 3.98 5.98 -16.79
CA ALA A 132 3.75 4.90 -17.77
C ALA A 132 4.99 4.00 -18.02
N ASP A 133 6.21 4.57 -17.87
CA ASP A 133 7.48 3.87 -18.07
C ASP A 133 8.21 3.57 -16.73
N THR A 134 7.54 3.80 -15.61
CA THR A 134 8.11 3.59 -14.27
C THR A 134 7.48 2.36 -13.62
N PRO A 135 8.28 1.48 -12.97
CA PRO A 135 7.74 0.40 -12.18
C PRO A 135 6.67 0.88 -11.21
N LEU A 136 5.42 0.40 -11.39
CA LEU A 136 4.24 0.87 -10.69
C LEU A 136 3.54 -0.26 -9.95
N CYS A 137 3.49 -0.16 -8.62
CA CYS A 137 2.61 -0.96 -7.77
C CYS A 137 1.29 -0.23 -7.54
N VAL A 138 0.21 -1.00 -7.50
CA VAL A 138 -1.13 -0.49 -7.17
C VAL A 138 -1.78 -1.35 -6.11
N THR A 139 -2.21 -0.72 -5.01
CA THR A 139 -3.11 -1.32 -4.02
C THR A 139 -4.46 -0.61 -4.08
N PRO A 140 -5.42 -1.12 -4.89
CA PRO A 140 -6.56 -0.34 -5.38
C PRO A 140 -7.69 -0.16 -4.36
N GLN A 141 -7.58 -0.68 -3.14
CA GLN A 141 -8.66 -0.74 -2.16
C GLN A 141 -9.43 0.58 -1.99
N GLY A 142 -8.74 1.72 -1.99
CA GLY A 142 -9.37 3.03 -1.79
C GLY A 142 -10.22 3.49 -2.96
N TRP A 143 -9.91 3.07 -4.18
CA TRP A 143 -10.74 3.39 -5.36
C TRP A 143 -12.04 2.59 -5.42
N MET A 144 -12.15 1.54 -4.60
CA MET A 144 -13.38 0.74 -4.44
C MET A 144 -14.19 1.14 -3.21
N ARG A 145 -13.89 2.29 -2.59
CA ARG A 145 -14.57 2.77 -1.37
C ARG A 145 -15.29 4.08 -1.63
N GLU A 146 -16.54 4.15 -1.23
CA GLU A 146 -17.34 5.37 -1.25
C GLU A 146 -17.92 5.62 0.14
N ARG A 147 -17.92 6.91 0.55
CA ARG A 147 -18.55 7.34 1.80
C ARG A 147 -20.02 7.63 1.56
N GLU A 148 -20.89 6.98 2.30
CA GLU A 148 -22.33 7.27 2.33
C GLU A 148 -22.65 8.50 3.19
N ALA A 149 -23.89 8.98 3.13
CA ALA A 149 -24.33 10.18 3.84
C ALA A 149 -24.20 10.06 5.38
N ASP A 150 -24.34 8.85 5.91
CA ASP A 150 -24.18 8.54 7.34
C ASP A 150 -22.73 8.30 7.77
N GLY A 151 -21.78 8.40 6.83
CA GLY A 151 -20.36 8.18 7.05
C GLY A 151 -19.88 6.75 6.83
N ARG A 152 -20.79 5.78 6.62
CA ARG A 152 -20.38 4.41 6.31
C ARG A 152 -19.62 4.35 5.00
N VAL A 153 -18.63 3.45 4.96
CA VAL A 153 -17.89 3.12 3.74
C VAL A 153 -18.54 1.90 3.10
N ARG A 154 -18.94 2.05 1.84
CA ARG A 154 -19.42 0.93 1.02
C ARG A 154 -18.43 0.61 -0.09
N GLN A 155 -18.42 -0.62 -0.53
CA GLN A 155 -17.70 -1.04 -1.72
C GLN A 155 -18.43 -0.52 -2.96
N VAL A 156 -17.65 0.01 -3.92
CA VAL A 156 -18.15 0.45 -5.23
C VAL A 156 -17.28 -0.13 -6.34
N HIS A 157 -17.84 -0.22 -7.53
CA HIS A 157 -17.08 -0.58 -8.73
C HIS A 157 -16.09 0.55 -9.09
N TRP A 158 -14.85 0.19 -9.37
CA TRP A 158 -13.81 1.13 -9.77
C TRP A 158 -13.80 1.34 -11.29
N SER A 159 -14.44 2.41 -11.74
CA SER A 159 -14.61 2.70 -13.18
C SER A 159 -13.31 3.00 -13.94
N ALA A 160 -12.26 3.48 -13.24
CA ALA A 160 -10.96 3.78 -13.85
C ALA A 160 -9.98 2.59 -13.85
N ALA A 161 -10.40 1.39 -13.44
CA ALA A 161 -9.55 0.20 -13.42
C ALA A 161 -8.88 -0.07 -14.78
N GLY A 162 -9.63 0.05 -15.88
CA GLY A 162 -9.12 -0.13 -17.25
C GLY A 162 -8.09 0.93 -17.69
N GLN A 163 -8.00 2.08 -17.01
CA GLN A 163 -6.98 3.09 -17.28
C GLN A 163 -5.68 2.80 -16.50
N VAL A 164 -5.78 2.31 -15.26
CA VAL A 164 -4.64 2.19 -14.34
C VAL A 164 -4.02 0.80 -14.36
N LEU A 165 -4.82 -0.27 -14.25
CA LEU A 165 -4.31 -1.64 -14.09
C LEU A 165 -3.42 -2.12 -15.23
N PRO A 166 -3.70 -1.82 -16.52
CA PRO A 166 -2.80 -2.22 -17.62
C PRO A 166 -1.42 -1.56 -17.58
N ARG A 167 -1.26 -0.46 -16.81
CA ARG A 167 0.01 0.26 -16.64
C ARG A 167 0.76 -0.15 -15.38
N ALA A 168 0.07 -0.80 -14.44
CA ALA A 168 0.69 -1.31 -13.21
C ALA A 168 1.44 -2.62 -13.51
N ASP A 169 2.74 -2.65 -13.21
CA ASP A 169 3.51 -3.89 -13.32
C ASP A 169 3.20 -4.87 -12.17
N LEU A 170 2.60 -4.37 -11.09
CA LEU A 170 2.10 -5.16 -9.96
C LEU A 170 0.83 -4.54 -9.39
N THR A 171 -0.21 -5.36 -9.24
CA THR A 171 -1.44 -5.02 -8.51
C THR A 171 -1.61 -5.99 -7.34
N VAL A 172 -1.84 -5.47 -6.14
CA VAL A 172 -2.07 -6.31 -4.95
C VAL A 172 -3.35 -5.88 -4.25
N LEU A 173 -4.23 -6.83 -4.00
CA LEU A 173 -5.46 -6.61 -3.24
C LEU A 173 -5.84 -7.86 -2.44
N SER A 174 -6.76 -7.70 -1.50
CA SER A 174 -7.28 -8.76 -0.66
C SER A 174 -8.68 -9.17 -1.08
N VAL A 175 -9.06 -10.42 -0.86
CA VAL A 175 -10.45 -10.87 -0.98
C VAL A 175 -11.40 -10.04 -0.10
N GLU A 176 -10.90 -9.44 0.98
CA GLU A 176 -11.66 -8.53 1.82
C GLU A 176 -12.09 -7.24 1.10
N ASP A 177 -11.28 -6.78 0.13
CA ASP A 177 -11.55 -5.55 -0.62
C ASP A 177 -12.67 -5.74 -1.65
N ILE A 178 -12.91 -6.97 -2.07
CA ILE A 178 -13.91 -7.33 -3.10
C ILE A 178 -15.01 -8.29 -2.58
N ARG A 179 -15.16 -8.43 -1.24
CA ARG A 179 -16.08 -9.42 -0.64
C ARG A 179 -17.53 -9.32 -1.13
N HIS A 180 -17.96 -8.12 -1.53
CA HIS A 180 -19.32 -7.86 -2.00
C HIS A 180 -19.48 -7.99 -3.52
N ASP A 181 -18.36 -8.16 -4.24
CA ASP A 181 -18.35 -8.42 -5.68
C ASP A 181 -17.14 -9.30 -6.06
N PRO A 182 -17.25 -10.62 -5.86
CA PRO A 182 -16.16 -11.55 -6.20
C PRO A 182 -15.81 -11.58 -7.69
N GLY A 183 -16.68 -11.09 -8.57
CA GLY A 183 -16.43 -10.98 -10.01
C GLY A 183 -15.28 -10.05 -10.35
N LEU A 184 -14.96 -9.08 -9.48
CA LEU A 184 -13.85 -8.15 -9.63
C LEU A 184 -12.48 -8.85 -9.67
N GLU A 185 -12.33 -10.03 -9.03
CA GLU A 185 -11.08 -10.79 -9.09
C GLU A 185 -10.73 -11.17 -10.54
N ALA A 186 -11.69 -11.73 -11.27
CA ALA A 186 -11.49 -12.11 -12.67
C ALA A 186 -11.35 -10.88 -13.60
N GLU A 187 -12.13 -9.82 -13.35
CA GLU A 187 -12.05 -8.57 -14.10
C GLU A 187 -10.66 -7.95 -13.98
N PHE A 188 -10.14 -7.79 -12.76
CA PHE A 188 -8.85 -7.15 -12.52
C PHE A 188 -7.67 -8.03 -12.97
N ALA A 189 -7.79 -9.36 -12.81
CA ALA A 189 -6.80 -10.30 -13.34
C ALA A 189 -6.67 -10.25 -14.88
N ALA A 190 -7.75 -9.95 -15.58
CA ALA A 190 -7.73 -9.77 -17.03
C ALA A 190 -7.11 -8.43 -17.48
N LEU A 191 -7.09 -7.42 -16.61
CA LEU A 191 -6.56 -6.08 -16.90
C LEU A 191 -5.09 -5.91 -16.49
N ALA A 192 -4.69 -6.51 -15.36
CA ALA A 192 -3.37 -6.31 -14.78
C ALA A 192 -2.35 -7.31 -15.34
N PRO A 193 -1.14 -6.88 -15.77
CA PRO A 193 -0.06 -7.79 -16.18
C PRO A 193 0.33 -8.80 -15.09
N VAL A 194 0.44 -8.33 -13.84
CA VAL A 194 0.60 -9.18 -12.67
C VAL A 194 -0.32 -8.70 -11.56
N MET A 195 -1.17 -9.58 -11.09
CA MET A 195 -2.05 -9.32 -9.94
C MET A 195 -1.84 -10.38 -8.86
N VAL A 196 -1.84 -9.96 -7.59
CA VAL A 196 -1.86 -10.86 -6.45
C VAL A 196 -3.13 -10.63 -5.64
N MET A 197 -3.93 -11.68 -5.51
CA MET A 197 -5.08 -11.72 -4.61
C MET A 197 -4.67 -12.43 -3.32
N THR A 198 -4.58 -11.67 -2.22
CA THR A 198 -4.21 -12.21 -0.92
C THR A 198 -5.43 -12.78 -0.18
N ARG A 199 -5.22 -13.87 0.59
CA ARG A 199 -6.25 -14.57 1.37
C ARG A 199 -5.80 -14.83 2.81
N ALA A 200 -5.10 -13.86 3.41
CA ALA A 200 -4.55 -13.91 4.77
C ALA A 200 -3.73 -15.20 5.01
N GLU A 201 -4.04 -15.94 6.07
CA GLU A 201 -3.34 -17.19 6.45
C GLU A 201 -3.43 -18.32 5.41
N LYS A 202 -4.29 -18.17 4.41
CA LYS A 202 -4.47 -19.13 3.30
C LYS A 202 -3.55 -18.85 2.11
N GLY A 203 -2.66 -17.86 2.21
CA GLY A 203 -1.80 -17.47 1.09
C GLY A 203 -2.56 -16.60 0.07
N GLY A 204 -2.62 -17.04 -1.17
CA GLY A 204 -3.31 -16.30 -2.22
C GLY A 204 -3.09 -16.86 -3.61
N THR A 205 -3.54 -16.10 -4.62
CA THR A 205 -3.37 -16.42 -6.02
C THR A 205 -2.62 -15.30 -6.73
N VAL A 206 -1.58 -15.66 -7.47
CA VAL A 206 -0.86 -14.78 -8.40
C VAL A 206 -1.41 -15.00 -9.80
N TYR A 207 -1.82 -13.94 -10.45
CA TYR A 207 -2.22 -13.95 -11.86
C TYR A 207 -1.10 -13.30 -12.68
N VAL A 208 -0.61 -13.99 -13.68
CA VAL A 208 0.33 -13.45 -14.67
C VAL A 208 -0.35 -13.48 -16.03
N ASN A 209 -0.66 -12.31 -16.58
CA ASN A 209 -1.46 -12.19 -17.81
C ASN A 209 -2.78 -12.99 -17.74
N GLY A 210 -3.45 -12.95 -16.58
CA GLY A 210 -4.71 -13.66 -16.33
C GLY A 210 -4.57 -15.15 -15.93
N GLU A 211 -3.38 -15.75 -16.05
CA GLU A 211 -3.15 -17.15 -15.68
C GLU A 211 -2.88 -17.28 -14.17
N PRO A 212 -3.73 -18.03 -13.42
CA PRO A 212 -3.64 -18.14 -11.97
C PRO A 212 -2.60 -19.16 -11.53
N ARG A 213 -1.92 -18.85 -10.43
CA ARG A 213 -1.09 -19.80 -9.68
C ARG A 213 -1.17 -19.47 -8.19
N ASP A 214 -1.52 -20.46 -7.37
CA ASP A 214 -1.63 -20.30 -5.92
C ASP A 214 -0.26 -20.33 -5.24
N TYR A 215 -0.19 -19.67 -4.07
CA TYR A 215 0.92 -19.74 -3.14
C TYR A 215 0.41 -19.85 -1.70
N ASP A 216 1.21 -20.48 -0.84
CA ASP A 216 0.90 -20.65 0.57
C ASP A 216 1.44 -19.49 1.41
N ALA A 217 0.71 -19.13 2.48
CA ALA A 217 1.24 -18.23 3.49
C ALA A 217 2.24 -18.94 4.41
N TYR A 218 3.16 -18.18 5.01
CA TYR A 218 3.98 -18.68 6.11
C TYR A 218 3.16 -18.74 7.40
N PRO A 219 3.32 -19.81 8.20
CA PRO A 219 2.66 -19.89 9.51
C PRO A 219 3.15 -18.79 10.44
N ALA A 220 2.21 -18.13 11.11
CA ALA A 220 2.51 -17.10 12.09
C ALA A 220 1.44 -17.08 13.20
N GLU A 221 1.84 -16.74 14.42
CA GLU A 221 0.91 -16.46 15.50
C GLU A 221 0.39 -15.03 15.34
N GLN A 222 -0.86 -14.90 14.92
CA GLN A 222 -1.45 -13.61 14.62
C GLN A 222 -1.79 -12.84 15.90
N VAL A 223 -1.14 -11.70 16.09
CA VAL A 223 -1.43 -10.70 17.15
C VAL A 223 -2.21 -9.53 16.57
N ASP A 224 -1.80 -9.01 15.41
CA ASP A 224 -2.44 -7.89 14.72
C ASP A 224 -2.22 -7.99 13.21
N PRO A 225 -3.27 -8.20 12.38
CA PRO A 225 -3.13 -8.31 10.94
C PRO A 225 -3.02 -6.96 10.22
N THR A 226 -3.13 -5.84 10.94
CA THR A 226 -3.14 -4.49 10.36
C THR A 226 -1.84 -4.22 9.62
N GLY A 227 -1.95 -3.80 8.36
CA GLY A 227 -0.80 -3.44 7.52
C GLY A 227 -0.06 -4.61 6.87
N ALA A 228 -0.42 -5.88 7.16
CA ALA A 228 0.27 -7.04 6.58
C ALA A 228 0.18 -7.06 5.04
N GLY A 229 -0.95 -6.69 4.47
CA GLY A 229 -1.13 -6.54 3.02
C GLY A 229 -0.26 -5.44 2.42
N ASP A 230 -0.10 -4.33 3.16
CA ASP A 230 0.72 -3.19 2.75
C ASP A 230 2.22 -3.55 2.79
N VAL A 231 2.65 -4.26 3.84
CA VAL A 231 4.01 -4.83 3.96
C VAL A 231 4.27 -5.80 2.80
N PHE A 232 3.34 -6.72 2.54
CA PHE A 232 3.43 -7.68 1.45
C PHE A 232 3.58 -7.00 0.09
N ALA A 233 2.66 -6.08 -0.26
CA ALA A 233 2.65 -5.40 -1.55
C ALA A 233 3.95 -4.60 -1.78
N THR A 234 4.38 -3.86 -0.76
CA THR A 234 5.59 -3.03 -0.83
C THR A 234 6.84 -3.90 -0.97
N ALA A 235 6.99 -4.94 -0.16
CA ALA A 235 8.12 -5.85 -0.22
C ALA A 235 8.17 -6.59 -1.57
N LEU A 236 7.02 -7.10 -2.04
CA LEU A 236 6.94 -7.78 -3.33
C LEU A 236 7.38 -6.87 -4.48
N HIS A 237 6.88 -5.62 -4.52
CA HIS A 237 7.24 -4.66 -5.55
C HIS A 237 8.73 -4.34 -5.55
N ILE A 238 9.30 -4.03 -4.35
CA ILE A 238 10.73 -3.71 -4.23
C ILE A 238 11.60 -4.89 -4.66
N VAL A 239 11.32 -6.09 -4.11
CA VAL A 239 12.18 -7.27 -4.32
C VAL A 239 12.08 -7.81 -5.74
N ARG A 240 10.89 -7.76 -6.37
CA ARG A 240 10.71 -8.14 -7.77
C ARG A 240 11.67 -7.39 -8.69
N HIS A 241 11.84 -6.08 -8.48
CA HIS A 241 12.76 -5.26 -9.27
C HIS A 241 14.23 -5.42 -8.88
N GLN A 242 14.52 -5.93 -7.67
CA GLN A 242 15.89 -6.24 -7.25
C GLN A 242 16.38 -7.58 -7.79
N LEU A 243 15.50 -8.58 -7.90
CA LEU A 243 15.85 -9.96 -8.24
C LEU A 243 15.49 -10.33 -9.68
N ASP A 244 14.62 -9.59 -10.35
CA ASP A 244 13.98 -9.94 -11.64
C ASP A 244 13.37 -11.37 -11.61
N ASP A 245 12.81 -11.75 -10.44
CA ASP A 245 12.22 -13.06 -10.18
C ASP A 245 11.00 -12.89 -9.29
N LEU A 246 9.81 -13.03 -9.89
CA LEU A 246 8.53 -12.84 -9.21
C LEU A 246 8.33 -13.82 -8.06
N TRP A 247 8.72 -15.09 -8.23
CA TRP A 247 8.44 -16.13 -7.24
C TRP A 247 9.36 -16.03 -6.01
N ARG A 248 10.63 -15.69 -6.22
CA ARG A 248 11.54 -15.38 -5.11
C ARG A 248 11.14 -14.10 -4.40
N ALA A 249 10.68 -13.09 -5.12
CA ALA A 249 10.17 -11.87 -4.53
C ALA A 249 8.90 -12.11 -3.70
N LEU A 250 8.00 -12.97 -4.21
CA LEU A 250 6.80 -13.41 -3.51
C LEU A 250 7.13 -14.12 -2.18
N ASP A 251 8.13 -15.00 -2.20
CA ASP A 251 8.59 -15.72 -1.00
C ASP A 251 9.10 -14.74 0.08
N VAL A 252 9.90 -13.73 -0.31
CA VAL A 252 10.36 -12.67 0.61
C VAL A 252 9.19 -11.89 1.17
N ALA A 253 8.25 -11.46 0.31
CA ALA A 253 7.09 -10.68 0.72
C ALA A 253 6.18 -11.45 1.68
N ALA A 254 5.93 -12.74 1.40
CA ALA A 254 5.13 -13.61 2.25
C ALA A 254 5.77 -13.82 3.64
N ARG A 255 7.10 -13.97 3.72
CA ARG A 255 7.84 -14.06 5.01
C ARG A 255 7.71 -12.78 5.82
N LEU A 256 7.93 -11.62 5.19
CA LEU A 256 7.84 -10.33 5.88
C LEU A 256 6.41 -10.03 6.34
N ALA A 257 5.40 -10.36 5.54
CA ALA A 257 4.00 -10.23 5.93
C ALA A 257 3.62 -11.17 7.08
N ALA A 258 4.10 -12.42 7.09
CA ALA A 258 3.89 -13.34 8.19
C ALA A 258 4.56 -12.85 9.50
N ASN A 259 5.76 -12.28 9.41
CA ASN A 259 6.42 -11.67 10.57
C ASN A 259 5.64 -10.44 11.07
N SER A 260 5.06 -9.64 10.17
CA SER A 260 4.37 -8.41 10.55
C SER A 260 3.16 -8.64 11.43
N VAL A 261 2.40 -9.71 11.21
CA VAL A 261 1.17 -9.99 11.99
C VAL A 261 1.45 -10.44 13.43
N THR A 262 2.70 -10.73 13.79
CA THR A 262 3.08 -11.15 15.16
C THR A 262 3.23 -9.98 16.13
N ARG A 263 3.11 -8.73 15.68
CA ARG A 263 3.31 -7.51 16.45
C ARG A 263 2.19 -6.50 16.16
N ARG A 264 1.97 -5.56 17.07
CA ARG A 264 0.89 -4.56 16.92
C ARG A 264 1.34 -3.33 16.17
N GLY A 265 0.47 -2.83 15.29
CA GLY A 265 0.66 -1.58 14.55
C GLY A 265 2.01 -1.53 13.83
N PHE A 266 2.70 -0.39 13.86
CA PHE A 266 4.00 -0.23 13.19
C PHE A 266 5.15 -1.04 13.78
N ALA A 267 5.02 -1.60 15.00
CA ALA A 267 5.98 -2.60 15.46
C ALA A 267 5.96 -3.88 14.58
N GLY A 268 4.89 -4.10 13.82
CA GLY A 268 4.78 -5.14 12.80
C GLY A 268 5.55 -4.81 11.51
N ALA A 269 5.85 -3.55 11.21
CA ALA A 269 6.66 -3.22 10.04
C ALA A 269 8.03 -3.91 10.11
N PRO A 270 8.57 -4.38 8.97
CA PRO A 270 9.82 -5.12 8.96
C PRO A 270 11.00 -4.25 9.42
N THR A 271 11.95 -4.87 10.11
CA THR A 271 13.24 -4.27 10.40
C THR A 271 14.25 -4.54 9.27
N PRO A 272 15.36 -3.77 9.17
CA PRO A 272 16.42 -4.06 8.21
C PRO A 272 17.00 -5.48 8.34
N ASP A 273 17.10 -6.01 9.56
CA ASP A 273 17.59 -7.36 9.81
C ASP A 273 16.61 -8.43 9.30
N GLU A 274 15.30 -8.24 9.49
CA GLU A 274 14.27 -9.15 8.95
C GLU A 274 14.27 -9.13 7.41
N VAL A 275 14.46 -7.96 6.80
CA VAL A 275 14.63 -7.83 5.34
C VAL A 275 15.85 -8.62 4.88
N ALA A 276 17.00 -8.44 5.54
CA ALA A 276 18.23 -9.14 5.20
C ALA A 276 18.08 -10.67 5.33
N GLN A 277 17.42 -11.15 6.40
CA GLN A 277 17.15 -12.57 6.61
C GLN A 277 16.21 -13.13 5.54
N ALA A 278 15.13 -12.43 5.20
CA ALA A 278 14.20 -12.88 4.17
C ALA A 278 14.85 -12.95 2.79
N LEU A 279 15.68 -11.97 2.43
CA LEU A 279 16.48 -11.98 1.18
C LEU A 279 17.48 -13.14 1.15
N ALA A 280 18.19 -13.38 2.25
CA ALA A 280 19.15 -14.49 2.34
C ALA A 280 18.47 -15.86 2.19
N ALA A 281 17.25 -16.02 2.72
CA ALA A 281 16.49 -17.26 2.64
C ALA A 281 16.16 -17.69 1.20
N VAL A 282 16.05 -16.74 0.28
CA VAL A 282 15.83 -17.00 -1.15
C VAL A 282 17.12 -16.99 -1.97
N GLY A 283 18.30 -16.96 -1.32
CA GLY A 283 19.61 -16.91 -2.00
C GLY A 283 19.86 -15.61 -2.75
N ALA A 284 19.23 -14.50 -2.36
CA ALA A 284 19.50 -13.19 -2.90
C ALA A 284 20.86 -12.68 -2.39
N PRO A 285 21.68 -12.01 -3.21
CA PRO A 285 22.89 -11.38 -2.73
C PRO A 285 22.48 -10.28 -1.75
N GLY A 286 22.91 -10.39 -0.50
CA GLY A 286 22.79 -9.31 0.47
C GLY A 286 23.49 -8.05 -0.08
N LYS A 287 22.91 -6.88 0.08
CA LYS A 287 23.64 -5.63 -0.16
C LYS A 287 24.87 -5.64 0.75
N ARG A 288 26.09 -5.63 0.16
CA ARG A 288 27.34 -5.37 0.86
C ARG A 288 27.49 -3.89 1.15
#